data_e3ea6cc0e823ca6571332c52ba5a9be6
#
_entry.id   e3ea6cc0e823ca6571332c52ba5a9be6
#
_cell.length_a   1.000
_cell.length_b   1.000
_cell.length_c   1.000
_cell.angle_alpha   90.00
_cell.angle_beta   90.00
_cell.angle_gamma   90.00
#
_symmetry.space_group_name_H-M   'P 1'
#
loop_
_entity.id
_entity.type
_entity.pdbx_description
1 polymer ?
#
loop_
_entity_poly.entity_id
_entity_poly.type
_entity_poly.pdbx_seq_one_letter_code
_entity_poly.pdbx_strand_id
1 'polypeptide(L)'
;MKKVHLRIDRFIYILIFLNVTAMVFESHESIRKPYGYFFYFFELISIAIFSLEYLYRIIYSYSINGSKGVINYIFSFFGLIDLISIIPFYLNQFVSLDGRFLRILRLFRLTRIFKFGRDSNSLKLFTKALVSVKEQLLFTLFLSALTILFSASAI
;
A
#
# COMPACT_ATOMS: atom_id res chain seq x y z
N MET A 1 9.17 22.98 11.51
CA MET A 1 8.37 21.75 11.31
C MET A 1 8.37 21.22 9.86
N LYS A 2 8.16 22.02 8.81
CA LYS A 2 8.20 21.55 7.40
C LYS A 2 9.48 20.79 6.99
N LYS A 3 10.66 21.20 7.46
CA LYS A 3 11.94 20.54 7.10
C LYS A 3 12.09 19.12 7.70
N VAL A 4 11.48 18.84 8.84
CA VAL A 4 11.53 17.52 9.48
C VAL A 4 10.63 16.54 8.71
N HIS A 5 9.42 16.95 8.33
CA HIS A 5 8.54 16.14 7.48
C HIS A 5 9.22 15.76 6.16
N LEU A 6 9.86 16.72 5.47
CA LEU A 6 10.55 16.45 4.20
C LEU A 6 11.69 15.41 4.32
N ARG A 7 12.38 15.35 5.47
CA ARG A 7 13.44 14.36 5.69
C ARG A 7 12.86 12.96 5.95
N ILE A 8 11.80 12.89 6.77
CA ILE A 8 11.11 11.63 7.07
C ILE A 8 10.53 11.07 5.77
N ASP A 9 9.82 11.88 4.98
CA ASP A 9 9.20 11.44 3.74
C ASP A 9 10.25 10.93 2.73
N ARG A 10 11.40 11.60 2.61
CA ARG A 10 12.50 11.14 1.74
C ARG A 10 13.07 9.80 2.19
N PHE A 11 13.25 9.60 3.48
CA PHE A 11 13.71 8.32 4.04
C PHE A 11 12.69 7.19 3.76
N ILE A 12 11.40 7.46 3.96
CA ILE A 12 10.32 6.52 3.66
C ILE A 12 10.31 6.15 2.18
N TYR A 13 10.51 7.09 1.26
CA TYR A 13 10.59 6.81 -0.17
C TYR A 13 11.76 5.89 -0.52
N ILE A 14 12.93 6.13 0.04
CA ILE A 14 14.09 5.25 -0.15
C ILE A 14 13.78 3.84 0.39
N LEU A 15 13.16 3.76 1.56
CA LEU A 15 12.79 2.48 2.18
C LEU A 15 11.78 1.70 1.33
N ILE A 16 10.78 2.39 0.76
CA ILE A 16 9.80 1.77 -0.15
C ILE A 16 10.50 1.24 -1.39
N PHE A 17 11.38 2.04 -2.02
CA PHE A 17 12.14 1.63 -3.19
C PHE A 17 12.98 0.37 -2.90
N LEU A 18 13.69 0.35 -1.78
CA LEU A 18 14.47 -0.80 -1.36
C LEU A 18 13.59 -2.04 -1.10
N ASN A 19 12.40 -1.86 -0.50
CA ASN A 19 11.46 -2.96 -0.28
C ASN A 19 10.94 -3.57 -1.58
N VAL A 20 10.57 -2.74 -2.56
CA VAL A 20 10.12 -3.21 -3.87
C VAL A 20 11.25 -3.95 -4.58
N THR A 21 12.47 -3.41 -4.53
CA THR A 21 13.66 -4.05 -5.10
C THR A 21 13.96 -5.39 -4.41
N ALA A 22 13.92 -5.44 -3.08
CA ALA A 22 14.10 -6.66 -2.31
C ALA A 22 13.06 -7.73 -2.67
N MET A 23 11.78 -7.33 -2.85
CA MET A 23 10.71 -8.24 -3.25
C MET A 23 10.95 -8.84 -4.65
N VAL A 24 11.47 -8.06 -5.60
CA VAL A 24 11.83 -8.56 -6.93
C VAL A 24 12.94 -9.59 -6.82
N PHE A 25 13.97 -9.34 -6.02
CA PHE A 25 15.05 -10.31 -5.79
C PHE A 25 14.56 -11.56 -5.05
N GLU A 26 13.69 -11.42 -4.05
CA GLU A 26 13.08 -12.54 -3.31
C GLU A 26 12.25 -13.44 -4.21
N SER A 27 11.72 -12.94 -5.35
CA SER A 27 10.94 -13.74 -6.29
C SER A 27 11.77 -14.81 -7.02
N HIS A 28 13.09 -14.61 -7.12
CA HIS A 28 14.01 -15.58 -7.70
C HIS A 28 14.47 -16.63 -6.68
N GLU A 29 14.15 -17.89 -6.92
CA GLU A 29 14.50 -19.00 -6.00
C GLU A 29 16.00 -19.10 -5.70
N SER A 30 16.84 -18.83 -6.69
CA SER A 30 18.30 -18.87 -6.55
C SER A 30 18.83 -17.85 -5.52
N ILE A 31 18.14 -16.73 -5.34
CA ILE A 31 18.49 -15.67 -4.39
C ILE A 31 17.78 -15.90 -3.06
N ARG A 32 16.51 -16.33 -3.10
CA ARG A 32 15.73 -16.56 -1.88
C ARG A 32 16.31 -17.66 -1.00
N LYS A 33 16.81 -18.77 -1.59
CA LYS A 33 17.36 -19.89 -0.81
C LYS A 33 18.53 -19.48 0.11
N PRO A 34 19.59 -18.81 -0.36
CA PRO A 34 20.70 -18.41 0.50
C PRO A 34 20.43 -17.19 1.38
N TYR A 35 19.56 -16.25 0.94
CA TYR A 35 19.37 -14.95 1.59
C TYR A 35 17.98 -14.78 2.23
N GLY A 36 17.21 -15.85 2.43
CA GLY A 36 15.84 -15.79 2.97
C GLY A 36 15.74 -15.10 4.33
N TYR A 37 16.68 -15.38 5.23
CA TYR A 37 16.75 -14.71 6.54
C TYR A 37 16.99 -13.20 6.41
N PHE A 38 17.85 -12.77 5.50
CA PHE A 38 18.12 -11.36 5.25
C PHE A 38 16.85 -10.64 4.77
N PHE A 39 16.12 -11.20 3.80
CA PHE A 39 14.86 -10.62 3.31
C PHE A 39 13.80 -10.54 4.41
N TYR A 40 13.68 -11.59 5.23
CA TYR A 40 12.75 -11.60 6.35
C TYR A 40 13.06 -10.50 7.39
N PHE A 41 14.32 -10.36 7.80
CA PHE A 41 14.75 -9.33 8.73
C PHE A 41 14.57 -7.92 8.16
N PHE A 42 14.91 -7.74 6.90
CA PHE A 42 14.73 -6.47 6.21
C PHE A 42 13.23 -6.10 6.14
N GLU A 43 12.37 -7.06 5.86
CA GLU A 43 10.92 -6.83 5.88
C GLU A 43 10.42 -6.48 7.28
N LEU A 44 10.85 -7.19 8.30
CA LEU A 44 10.46 -6.94 9.70
C LEU A 44 10.80 -5.50 10.12
N ILE A 45 12.03 -5.05 9.85
CA ILE A 45 12.48 -3.70 10.15
C ILE A 45 11.66 -2.67 9.36
N SER A 46 11.43 -2.92 8.10
CA SER A 46 10.65 -2.02 7.24
C SER A 46 9.21 -1.87 7.74
N ILE A 47 8.55 -2.97 8.13
CA ILE A 47 7.20 -2.94 8.70
C ILE A 47 7.17 -2.19 10.02
N ALA A 48 8.16 -2.38 10.89
CA ALA A 48 8.27 -1.63 12.15
C ALA A 48 8.35 -0.12 11.87
N ILE A 49 9.17 0.30 10.90
CA ILE A 49 9.29 1.71 10.51
C ILE A 49 7.97 2.24 9.93
N PHE A 50 7.30 1.51 9.04
CA PHE A 50 6.01 1.93 8.47
C PHE A 50 4.91 1.99 9.54
N SER A 51 4.93 1.09 10.53
CA SER A 51 3.98 1.12 11.63
C SER A 51 4.20 2.33 12.54
N LEU A 52 5.47 2.67 12.84
CA LEU A 52 5.82 3.88 13.59
C LEU A 52 5.42 5.15 12.83
N GLU A 53 5.66 5.19 11.52
CA GLU A 53 5.21 6.28 10.66
C GLU A 53 3.69 6.46 10.72
N TYR A 54 2.94 5.36 10.59
CA TYR A 54 1.48 5.38 10.66
C TYR A 54 0.97 5.88 12.01
N LEU A 55 1.53 5.37 13.11
CA LEU A 55 1.21 5.83 14.47
C LEU A 55 1.52 7.32 14.64
N TYR A 56 2.69 7.77 14.20
CA TYR A 56 3.06 9.18 14.25
C TYR A 56 2.02 10.06 13.54
N ARG A 57 1.51 9.63 12.39
CA ARG A 57 0.51 10.36 11.63
C ARG A 57 -0.85 10.38 12.30
N ILE A 58 -1.25 9.28 12.93
CA ILE A 58 -2.48 9.23 13.74
C ILE A 58 -2.38 10.22 14.90
N ILE A 59 -1.26 10.21 15.65
CA ILE A 59 -1.04 11.11 16.78
C ILE A 59 -1.04 12.57 16.30
N TYR A 60 -0.39 12.86 15.19
CA TYR A 60 -0.37 14.19 14.61
C TYR A 60 -1.78 14.65 14.19
N SER A 61 -2.57 13.78 13.59
CA SER A 61 -3.95 14.07 13.21
C SER A 61 -4.84 14.30 14.43
N TYR A 62 -4.60 13.56 15.52
CA TYR A 62 -5.27 13.76 16.80
C TYR A 62 -4.93 15.14 17.39
N SER A 63 -3.69 15.57 17.34
CA SER A 63 -3.27 16.86 17.91
C SER A 63 -3.86 18.06 17.18
N ILE A 64 -4.30 17.91 15.91
CA ILE A 64 -4.91 19.00 15.14
C ILE A 64 -6.43 19.07 15.34
N ASN A 65 -7.13 17.94 15.23
CA ASN A 65 -8.59 17.89 15.16
C ASN A 65 -9.21 16.89 16.16
N GLY A 66 -8.46 16.44 17.16
CA GLY A 66 -8.94 15.45 18.13
C GLY A 66 -9.36 14.12 17.49
N SER A 67 -10.33 13.46 18.09
CA SER A 67 -10.83 12.15 17.61
C SER A 67 -11.39 12.19 16.19
N LYS A 68 -12.02 13.31 15.78
CA LYS A 68 -12.50 13.47 14.40
C LYS A 68 -11.36 13.48 13.38
N GLY A 69 -10.20 14.06 13.75
CA GLY A 69 -9.03 14.05 12.92
C GLY A 69 -8.51 12.63 12.66
N VAL A 70 -8.47 11.80 13.69
CA VAL A 70 -8.05 10.39 13.59
C VAL A 70 -8.96 9.61 12.63
N ILE A 71 -10.26 9.71 12.80
CA ILE A 71 -11.25 9.02 11.95
C ILE A 71 -11.08 9.46 10.50
N ASN A 72 -11.02 10.76 10.27
CA ASN A 72 -10.83 11.32 8.94
C ASN A 72 -9.51 10.87 8.30
N TYR A 73 -8.43 10.74 9.08
CA TYR A 73 -7.16 10.25 8.58
C TYR A 73 -7.21 8.76 8.22
N ILE A 74 -7.73 7.90 9.11
CA ILE A 74 -7.82 6.46 8.87
C ILE A 74 -8.63 6.15 7.61
N PHE A 75 -9.76 6.84 7.41
CA PHE A 75 -10.62 6.67 6.24
C PHE A 75 -10.19 7.53 5.04
N SER A 76 -9.12 8.30 5.13
CA SER A 76 -8.55 9.01 3.99
C SER A 76 -7.86 8.03 3.03
N PHE A 77 -7.77 8.40 1.76
CA PHE A 77 -7.07 7.61 0.74
C PHE A 77 -5.65 7.22 1.18
N PHE A 78 -4.90 8.16 1.74
CA PHE A 78 -3.53 7.91 2.20
C PHE A 78 -3.47 7.11 3.49
N GLY A 79 -4.41 7.32 4.42
CA GLY A 79 -4.52 6.52 5.63
C GLY A 79 -4.81 5.05 5.33
N LEU A 80 -5.68 4.78 4.35
CA LEU A 80 -5.96 3.43 3.87
C LEU A 80 -4.74 2.79 3.19
N ILE A 81 -4.00 3.53 2.35
CA ILE A 81 -2.76 3.03 1.74
C ILE A 81 -1.73 2.68 2.82
N ASP A 82 -1.55 3.54 3.82
CA ASP A 82 -0.65 3.28 4.94
C ASP A 82 -1.05 2.00 5.67
N LEU A 83 -2.32 1.83 5.97
CA LEU A 83 -2.87 0.68 6.66
C LEU A 83 -2.71 -0.61 5.83
N ILE A 84 -3.13 -0.61 4.56
CA ILE A 84 -3.02 -1.76 3.66
C ILE A 84 -1.55 -2.17 3.45
N SER A 85 -0.61 -1.24 3.55
CA SER A 85 0.82 -1.56 3.40
C SER A 85 1.41 -2.37 4.56
N ILE A 86 0.79 -2.33 5.75
CA ILE A 86 1.27 -3.01 6.97
C ILE A 86 0.40 -4.23 7.35
N ILE A 87 -0.90 -4.20 7.06
CA ILE A 87 -1.86 -5.27 7.40
C ILE A 87 -1.41 -6.66 6.94
N PRO A 88 -0.93 -6.89 5.71
CA PRO A 88 -0.57 -8.22 5.23
C PRO A 88 0.45 -8.94 6.09
N PHE A 89 1.40 -8.19 6.65
CA PHE A 89 2.40 -8.76 7.56
C PHE A 89 1.77 -9.24 8.86
N TYR A 90 0.94 -8.40 9.50
CA TYR A 90 0.28 -8.76 10.75
C TYR A 90 -0.72 -9.89 10.57
N LEU A 91 -1.49 -9.91 9.49
CA LEU A 91 -2.39 -11.02 9.19
C LEU A 91 -1.64 -12.35 9.05
N ASN A 92 -0.49 -12.34 8.37
CA ASN A 92 0.34 -13.54 8.22
C ASN A 92 0.89 -14.05 9.57
N GLN A 93 1.09 -13.16 10.54
CA GLN A 93 1.66 -13.51 11.85
C GLN A 93 0.60 -14.02 12.83
N PHE A 94 -0.63 -13.46 12.79
CA PHE A 94 -1.65 -13.72 13.80
C PHE A 94 -2.75 -14.68 13.34
N VAL A 95 -2.89 -14.91 12.04
CA VAL A 95 -3.95 -15.74 11.47
C VAL A 95 -3.31 -16.91 10.72
N SER A 96 -3.65 -18.13 11.12
CA SER A 96 -3.27 -19.34 10.37
C SER A 96 -4.07 -19.39 9.07
N LEU A 97 -3.54 -18.79 8.01
CA LEU A 97 -4.18 -18.71 6.71
C LEU A 97 -3.70 -19.82 5.79
N ASP A 98 -4.61 -20.30 4.94
CA ASP A 98 -4.26 -21.26 3.87
C ASP A 98 -3.15 -20.72 2.97
N GLY A 99 -2.29 -21.59 2.45
CA GLY A 99 -1.16 -21.22 1.60
C GLY A 99 -1.53 -20.39 0.36
N ARG A 100 -2.78 -20.50 -0.12
CA ARG A 100 -3.33 -19.67 -1.20
C ARG A 100 -3.49 -18.22 -0.76
N PHE A 101 -4.06 -17.99 0.43
CA PHE A 101 -4.22 -16.66 1.03
C PHE A 101 -2.87 -15.99 1.30
N LEU A 102 -1.89 -16.75 1.80
CA LEU A 102 -0.53 -16.24 2.03
C LEU A 102 0.10 -15.72 0.74
N ARG A 103 -0.18 -16.35 -0.41
CA ARG A 103 0.28 -15.87 -1.71
C ARG A 103 -0.34 -14.53 -2.10
N ILE A 104 -1.66 -14.37 -1.87
CA ILE A 104 -2.38 -13.12 -2.12
C ILE A 104 -1.85 -12.01 -1.20
N LEU A 105 -1.68 -12.29 0.10
CA LEU A 105 -1.11 -11.31 1.05
C LEU A 105 0.28 -10.85 0.64
N ARG A 106 1.09 -11.73 0.02
CA ARG A 106 2.39 -11.36 -0.51
C ARG A 106 2.28 -10.33 -1.64
N LEU A 107 1.26 -10.44 -2.51
CA LEU A 107 1.00 -9.45 -3.56
C LEU A 107 0.57 -8.09 -2.98
N PHE A 108 -0.16 -8.08 -1.87
CA PHE A 108 -0.51 -6.81 -1.20
C PHE A 108 0.70 -6.02 -0.68
N ARG A 109 1.87 -6.62 -0.57
CA ARG A 109 3.10 -5.87 -0.27
C ARG A 109 3.43 -4.84 -1.37
N LEU A 110 2.99 -5.07 -2.62
CA LEU A 110 3.15 -4.11 -3.72
C LEU A 110 2.38 -2.81 -3.50
N THR A 111 1.32 -2.81 -2.69
CA THR A 111 0.56 -1.58 -2.40
C THR A 111 1.40 -0.49 -1.73
N ARG A 112 2.56 -0.87 -1.13
CA ARG A 112 3.52 0.09 -0.58
C ARG A 112 4.01 1.11 -1.62
N ILE A 113 3.99 0.75 -2.91
CA ILE A 113 4.39 1.66 -4.00
C ILE A 113 3.46 2.89 -4.07
N PHE A 114 2.19 2.76 -3.68
CA PHE A 114 1.27 3.89 -3.66
C PHE A 114 1.61 4.96 -2.61
N LYS A 115 2.43 4.62 -1.61
CA LYS A 115 2.97 5.60 -0.65
C LYS A 115 3.89 6.62 -1.33
N PHE A 116 4.52 6.27 -2.46
CA PHE A 116 5.40 7.17 -3.22
C PHE A 116 4.68 8.43 -3.71
N GLY A 117 3.41 8.32 -3.97
CA GLY A 117 2.66 9.40 -4.57
C GLY A 117 2.12 10.45 -3.61
N ARG A 118 2.30 10.25 -2.33
CA ARG A 118 1.65 11.02 -1.29
C ARG A 118 1.88 12.53 -1.34
N ASP A 119 3.13 12.96 -1.57
CA ASP A 119 3.49 14.39 -1.60
C ASP A 119 3.63 14.92 -3.03
N SER A 120 3.36 14.07 -4.01
CA SER A 120 3.43 14.45 -5.42
C SER A 120 2.18 15.25 -5.82
N ASN A 121 2.39 16.46 -6.29
CA ASN A 121 1.33 17.24 -6.95
C ASN A 121 0.75 16.47 -8.15
N SER A 122 1.55 15.64 -8.80
CA SER A 122 1.14 14.78 -9.91
C SER A 122 0.06 13.77 -9.49
N LEU A 123 0.15 13.19 -8.28
CA LEU A 123 -0.88 12.28 -7.78
C LEU A 123 -2.17 12.99 -7.41
N LYS A 124 -2.09 14.20 -6.87
CA LYS A 124 -3.27 15.05 -6.64
C LYS A 124 -3.99 15.38 -7.95
N LEU A 125 -3.22 15.69 -9.00
CA LEU A 125 -3.77 15.93 -10.33
C LEU A 125 -4.36 14.67 -10.93
N PHE A 126 -3.67 13.53 -10.81
CA PHE A 126 -4.16 12.23 -11.26
C PHE A 126 -5.46 11.83 -10.55
N THR A 127 -5.53 11.98 -9.22
CA THR A 127 -6.75 11.69 -8.45
C THR A 127 -7.90 12.60 -8.87
N LYS A 128 -7.64 13.90 -9.08
CA LYS A 128 -8.64 14.83 -9.59
C LYS A 128 -9.13 14.40 -10.98
N ALA A 129 -8.23 14.03 -11.88
CA ALA A 129 -8.58 13.55 -13.20
C ALA A 129 -9.43 12.27 -13.14
N LEU A 130 -9.06 11.28 -12.31
CA LEU A 130 -9.86 10.08 -12.12
C LEU A 130 -11.26 10.38 -11.59
N VAL A 131 -11.37 11.28 -10.60
CA VAL A 131 -12.67 11.68 -10.05
C VAL A 131 -13.52 12.40 -11.09
N SER A 132 -12.92 13.21 -11.97
CA SER A 132 -13.67 13.93 -13.02
C SER A 132 -14.24 13.01 -14.10
N VAL A 133 -13.63 11.83 -14.31
CA VAL A 133 -14.10 10.84 -15.33
C VAL A 133 -14.67 9.56 -14.69
N LYS A 134 -14.99 9.59 -13.40
CA LYS A 134 -15.44 8.40 -12.66
C LYS A 134 -16.69 7.74 -13.28
N GLU A 135 -17.64 8.55 -13.76
CA GLU A 135 -18.87 8.04 -14.33
C GLU A 135 -18.64 7.33 -15.66
N GLN A 136 -17.75 7.89 -16.50
CA GLN A 136 -17.32 7.26 -17.74
C GLN A 136 -16.57 5.95 -17.49
N LEU A 137 -15.69 5.92 -16.48
CA LEU A 137 -14.98 4.71 -16.08
C LEU A 137 -15.92 3.62 -15.59
N LEU A 138 -16.89 3.97 -14.74
CA LEU A 138 -17.89 3.03 -14.25
C LEU A 138 -18.77 2.49 -15.38
N PHE A 139 -19.20 3.35 -16.30
CA PHE A 139 -19.97 2.93 -17.47
C PHE A 139 -19.17 1.99 -18.38
N THR A 140 -17.92 2.31 -18.66
CA THR A 140 -17.01 1.47 -19.46
C THR A 140 -16.75 0.12 -18.78
N LEU A 141 -16.56 0.10 -17.46
CA LEU A 141 -16.39 -1.14 -16.70
C LEU A 141 -17.66 -2.00 -16.75
N PHE A 142 -18.82 -1.39 -16.58
CA PHE A 142 -20.12 -2.07 -16.69
C PHE A 142 -20.32 -2.67 -18.08
N LEU A 143 -20.07 -1.91 -19.13
CA LEU A 143 -20.18 -2.38 -20.51
C LEU A 143 -19.20 -3.52 -20.80
N SER A 144 -17.97 -3.43 -20.30
CA SER A 144 -16.97 -4.49 -20.42
C SER A 144 -17.39 -5.76 -19.70
N ALA A 145 -17.95 -5.63 -18.50
CA ALA A 145 -18.46 -6.78 -17.74
C ALA A 145 -19.62 -7.47 -18.49
N LEU A 146 -20.55 -6.69 -19.06
CA LEU A 146 -21.63 -7.23 -19.89
C LEU A 146 -21.09 -7.98 -21.12
N THR A 147 -20.14 -7.40 -21.84
CA THR A 147 -19.55 -8.07 -23.04
C THR A 147 -18.86 -9.39 -22.66
N ILE A 148 -18.15 -9.43 -21.53
CA ILE A 148 -17.53 -10.66 -21.04
C ILE A 148 -18.60 -11.70 -20.69
N LEU A 149 -19.66 -11.31 -19.99
CA LEU A 149 -20.76 -12.22 -19.62
C LEU A 149 -21.48 -12.79 -20.85
N PHE A 150 -21.77 -11.94 -21.84
CA PHE A 150 -22.36 -12.39 -23.11
C PHE A 150 -21.44 -13.34 -23.86
N SER A 151 -20.15 -13.03 -23.94
CA SER A 151 -19.17 -13.88 -24.59
C SER A 151 -19.02 -15.23 -23.89
N ALA A 152 -19.01 -15.25 -22.56
CA ALA A 152 -18.94 -16.48 -21.76
C ALA A 152 -20.21 -17.33 -21.87
N SER A 153 -21.38 -16.70 -22.10
CA SER A 153 -22.65 -17.38 -22.26
C SER A 153 -22.86 -17.95 -23.68
N ALA A 154 -22.08 -17.50 -24.66
CA ALA A 154 -22.14 -17.94 -26.06
C ALA A 154 -21.24 -19.15 -26.38
N ILE A 155 -20.47 -19.65 -25.39
CA ILE A 155 -19.62 -20.85 -25.44
C ILE A 155 -20.30 -22.01 -24.73
#